data_a10cd1b2c503b94ebf19e63031b2625f
#
_entry.id   a10cd1b2c503b94ebf19e63031b2625f
#
_cell.length_a   1.000
_cell.length_b   1.000
_cell.length_c   1.000
_cell.angle_alpha   90.00
_cell.angle_beta   90.00
_cell.angle_gamma   90.00
#
_symmetry.space_group_name_H-M   'P 1'
#
loop_
_entity.id
_entity.type
_entity.pdbx_description
1 polymer ?
#
loop_
_entity_poly.entity_id
_entity_poly.type
_entity_poly.pdbx_seq_one_letter_code
_entity_poly.pdbx_strand_id
1 'polypeptide(L)'
;MAVRIGISLIAWQNDDLPELTKDYTTEGAMQDAAKIGYSGVERGRRMPGDTEGLRAYLDRYGVSLCGGWSSGSLMLNDIETEKEAIRQQV
;
A
#
# COMPACT_ATOMS: atom_id res chain seq x y z
N MET A 1 -24.80 9.78 -3.02
CA MET A 1 -23.69 8.81 -2.91
C MET A 1 -22.41 9.56 -2.63
N ALA A 2 -21.75 9.21 -1.54
CA ALA A 2 -20.48 9.86 -1.18
C ALA A 2 -19.32 9.21 -1.92
N VAL A 3 -18.41 10.02 -2.45
CA VAL A 3 -17.18 9.54 -3.06
C VAL A 3 -16.12 9.46 -1.96
N ARG A 4 -15.42 8.33 -1.90
CA ARG A 4 -14.28 8.13 -1.01
C ARG A 4 -13.00 8.15 -1.83
N ILE A 5 -11.98 8.82 -1.32
CA ILE A 5 -10.71 8.99 -2.03
C ILE A 5 -9.61 8.29 -1.25
N GLY A 6 -8.81 7.50 -1.95
CA GLY A 6 -7.63 6.85 -1.40
C GLY A 6 -6.35 7.45 -1.96
N ILE A 7 -5.23 7.13 -1.33
CA ILE A 7 -3.93 7.62 -1.75
C ILE A 7 -2.84 6.56 -1.59
N SER A 8 -1.82 6.62 -2.41
CA SER A 8 -0.62 5.82 -2.25
C SER A 8 0.40 6.58 -1.41
N LEU A 9 1.08 5.89 -0.51
CA LEU A 9 2.11 6.51 0.33
C LEU A 9 3.35 6.93 -0.45
N ILE A 10 3.48 6.58 -1.73
CA ILE A 10 4.58 7.07 -2.57
C ILE A 10 4.58 8.59 -2.68
N ALA A 11 3.46 9.24 -2.37
CA ALA A 11 3.39 10.71 -2.30
C ALA A 11 4.34 11.27 -1.23
N TRP A 12 4.62 10.50 -0.17
CA TRP A 12 5.55 10.87 0.90
C TRP A 12 6.84 10.09 0.86
N GLN A 13 6.82 8.87 0.33
CA GLN A 13 7.96 7.95 0.36
C GLN A 13 8.25 7.41 -1.03
N ASN A 14 9.46 7.63 -1.52
CA ASN A 14 9.88 7.12 -2.82
C ASN A 14 10.60 5.78 -2.63
N ASP A 15 10.03 4.71 -3.20
CA ASP A 15 10.59 3.36 -3.09
C ASP A 15 11.76 3.13 -4.04
N ASP A 16 11.83 3.90 -5.14
CA ASP A 16 12.90 3.77 -6.13
C ASP A 16 14.15 4.58 -5.75
N LEU A 17 13.94 5.71 -5.09
CA LEU A 17 15.02 6.58 -4.61
C LEU A 17 14.78 6.91 -3.13
N PRO A 18 14.99 5.93 -2.24
CA PRO A 18 14.64 6.10 -0.81
C PRO A 18 15.37 7.26 -0.13
N GLU A 19 16.56 7.61 -0.60
CA GLU A 19 17.32 8.71 -0.03
C GLU A 19 16.68 10.08 -0.20
N LEU A 20 15.79 10.25 -1.18
CA LEU A 20 15.08 11.51 -1.38
C LEU A 20 14.03 11.76 -0.29
N THR A 21 13.56 10.70 0.34
CA THR A 21 12.47 10.76 1.31
C THR A 21 12.82 10.07 2.62
N LYS A 22 14.13 9.99 2.93
CA LYS A 22 14.62 9.29 4.13
C LYS A 22 14.08 9.87 5.43
N ASP A 23 13.71 11.14 5.44
CA ASP A 23 13.21 11.84 6.62
C ASP A 23 11.70 11.64 6.84
N TYR A 24 11.03 10.98 5.90
CA TYR A 24 9.60 10.70 6.00
C TYR A 24 9.36 9.27 6.50
N THR A 25 8.65 9.14 7.59
CA THR A 25 8.28 7.83 8.15
C THR A 25 6.95 7.35 7.60
N THR A 26 6.74 6.04 7.62
CA THR A 26 5.44 5.45 7.22
C THR A 26 4.34 5.93 8.17
N GLU A 27 4.60 5.99 9.46
CA GLU A 27 3.67 6.48 10.47
C GLU A 27 3.31 7.95 10.22
N GLY A 28 4.30 8.78 9.89
CA GLY A 28 4.06 10.18 9.53
C GLY A 28 3.18 10.33 8.31
N ALA A 29 3.44 9.54 7.27
CA ALA A 29 2.63 9.53 6.05
C ALA A 29 1.19 9.09 6.33
N MET A 30 1.01 8.05 7.16
CA MET A 30 -0.32 7.57 7.56
C MET A 30 -1.08 8.63 8.35
N GLN A 31 -0.42 9.31 9.28
CA GLN A 31 -1.03 10.39 10.05
C GLN A 31 -1.47 11.54 9.13
N ASP A 32 -0.62 11.93 8.19
CA ASP A 32 -0.93 12.99 7.24
C ASP A 32 -2.11 12.61 6.36
N ALA A 33 -2.13 11.39 5.83
CA ALA A 33 -3.23 10.91 4.99
C ALA A 33 -4.55 10.92 5.75
N ALA A 34 -4.56 10.45 7.00
CA ALA A 34 -5.75 10.46 7.84
C ALA A 34 -6.20 11.89 8.16
N LYS A 35 -5.27 12.78 8.46
CA LYS A 35 -5.55 14.17 8.80
C LYS A 35 -6.10 14.95 7.61
N ILE A 36 -5.61 14.69 6.40
CA ILE A 36 -6.11 15.32 5.17
C ILE A 36 -7.54 14.87 4.89
N GLY A 37 -7.90 13.65 5.27
CA GLY A 37 -9.26 13.13 5.10
C GLY A 37 -9.37 12.03 4.04
N TYR A 38 -8.26 11.39 3.67
CA TYR A 38 -8.32 10.22 2.80
C TYR A 38 -9.02 9.06 3.51
N SER A 39 -9.93 8.40 2.79
CA SER A 39 -10.69 7.26 3.33
C SER A 39 -9.90 5.95 3.27
N GLY A 40 -8.94 5.85 2.37
CA GLY A 40 -8.15 4.65 2.20
C GLY A 40 -6.74 4.92 1.76
N VAL A 41 -5.90 3.90 1.91
CA VAL A 41 -4.51 3.94 1.45
C VAL A 41 -4.18 2.67 0.67
N GLU A 42 -3.27 2.79 -0.27
CA GLU A 42 -2.71 1.64 -0.97
C GLU A 42 -1.68 0.96 -0.06
N ARG A 43 -1.59 -0.37 -0.15
CA ARG A 43 -0.63 -1.13 0.64
C ARG A 43 0.80 -0.75 0.26
N GLY A 44 1.57 -0.27 1.22
CA GLY A 44 2.97 0.10 1.04
C GLY A 44 3.92 -1.02 1.50
N ARG A 45 5.16 -0.97 1.02
CA ARG A 45 6.17 -1.99 1.34
C ARG A 45 6.51 -2.08 2.83
N ARG A 46 6.38 -0.97 3.54
CA ARG A 46 6.77 -0.87 4.95
C ARG A 46 5.62 -1.16 5.91
N MET A 47 4.47 -1.53 5.38
CA MET A 47 3.33 -1.96 6.19
C MET A 47 3.46 -3.43 6.60
N PRO A 48 2.77 -3.88 7.68
CA PRO A 48 2.80 -5.28 8.07
C PRO A 48 2.43 -6.22 6.91
N GLY A 49 3.11 -7.36 6.82
CA GLY A 49 2.93 -8.30 5.72
C GLY A 49 1.76 -9.27 5.90
N ASP A 50 1.33 -9.51 7.14
CA ASP A 50 0.22 -10.41 7.45
C ASP A 50 -1.11 -9.65 7.47
N THR A 51 -2.20 -10.37 7.23
CA THR A 51 -3.54 -9.78 7.15
C THR A 51 -3.99 -9.13 8.45
N GLU A 52 -3.78 -9.83 9.58
CA GLU A 52 -4.22 -9.32 10.88
C GLU A 52 -3.41 -8.09 11.30
N GLY A 53 -2.09 -8.14 11.12
CA GLY A 53 -1.22 -7.01 11.43
C GLY A 53 -1.53 -5.80 10.57
N LEU A 54 -1.79 -6.01 9.28
CA LEU A 54 -2.15 -4.94 8.36
C LEU A 54 -3.48 -4.31 8.75
N ARG A 55 -4.48 -5.13 9.08
CA ARG A 55 -5.78 -4.62 9.50
C ARG A 55 -5.67 -3.77 10.77
N ALA A 56 -4.95 -4.26 11.79
CA ALA A 56 -4.73 -3.51 13.02
C ALA A 56 -3.99 -2.19 12.77
N TYR A 57 -3.00 -2.23 11.88
CA TYR A 57 -2.23 -1.04 11.49
C TYR A 57 -3.13 0.02 10.84
N LEU A 58 -3.97 -0.38 9.89
CA LEU A 58 -4.89 0.53 9.21
C LEU A 58 -5.96 1.08 10.16
N ASP A 59 -6.49 0.23 11.03
CA ASP A 59 -7.51 0.64 12.01
C ASP A 59 -6.98 1.71 12.97
N ARG A 60 -5.70 1.67 13.28
CA ARG A 60 -5.04 2.67 14.14
C ARG A 60 -5.19 4.09 13.58
N TYR A 61 -5.21 4.22 12.25
CA TYR A 61 -5.31 5.51 11.58
C TYR A 61 -6.71 5.78 11.04
N GLY A 62 -7.64 4.84 11.20
CA GLY A 62 -9.02 5.00 10.74
C GLY A 62 -9.17 5.01 9.22
N VAL A 63 -8.27 4.34 8.51
CA VAL A 63 -8.30 4.25 7.04
C VAL A 63 -8.48 2.80 6.59
N SER A 64 -8.98 2.62 5.37
CA SER A 64 -9.17 1.30 4.77
C SER A 64 -8.08 1.02 3.74
N LEU A 65 -7.87 -0.25 3.44
CA LEU A 65 -7.02 -0.63 2.32
C LEU A 65 -7.81 -0.46 1.02
N CYS A 66 -7.29 0.33 0.10
CA CYS A 66 -7.99 0.59 -1.17
C CYS A 66 -7.33 -0.07 -2.38
N GLY A 67 -6.14 -0.64 -2.22
CA GLY A 67 -5.45 -1.30 -3.32
C GLY A 67 -4.06 -1.75 -2.93
N GLY A 68 -3.38 -2.38 -3.88
CA GLY A 68 -2.01 -2.81 -3.71
C GLY A 68 -1.34 -2.96 -5.06
N TRP A 69 -0.04 -3.09 -5.04
CA TRP A 69 0.75 -3.26 -6.25
C TRP A 69 0.98 -4.75 -6.52
N SER A 70 0.79 -5.14 -7.77
CA SER A 70 1.13 -6.48 -8.25
C SER A 70 2.04 -6.37 -9.46
N SER A 71 3.28 -6.81 -9.32
CA SER A 71 4.24 -6.82 -10.41
C SER A 71 4.07 -8.08 -11.25
N GLY A 72 3.80 -7.91 -12.54
CA GLY A 72 3.74 -9.03 -13.47
C GLY A 72 5.13 -9.44 -13.94
N SER A 73 5.29 -10.72 -14.26
CA SER A 73 6.56 -11.28 -14.72
C SER A 73 6.38 -12.21 -15.93
N LEU A 74 5.39 -11.92 -16.78
CA LEU A 74 5.07 -12.76 -17.95
C LEU A 74 6.24 -12.89 -18.94
N MET A 75 7.14 -11.92 -18.96
CA MET A 75 8.33 -12.01 -19.81
C MET A 75 9.34 -13.04 -19.31
N LEU A 76 9.27 -13.40 -18.02
CA LEU A 76 10.19 -14.33 -17.38
C LEU A 76 9.54 -15.67 -17.05
N ASN A 77 8.23 -15.68 -16.85
CA ASN A 77 7.46 -16.84 -16.38
C ASN A 77 6.38 -17.21 -17.39
N ASP A 78 5.93 -18.47 -17.33
CA ASP A 78 4.77 -18.89 -18.11
C ASP A 78 3.46 -18.36 -17.49
N ILE A 79 2.36 -18.52 -18.25
CA ILE A 79 1.04 -18.01 -17.83
C ILE A 79 0.57 -18.68 -16.54
N GLU A 80 0.79 -19.98 -16.39
CA GLU A 80 0.30 -20.71 -15.19
C GLU A 80 1.04 -20.26 -13.93
N THR A 81 2.35 -20.03 -14.01
CA THR A 81 3.14 -19.49 -12.90
C THR A 81 2.64 -18.10 -12.52
N GLU A 82 2.35 -17.27 -13.51
CA GLU A 82 1.87 -15.90 -13.26
C GLU A 82 0.48 -15.90 -12.64
N LYS A 83 -0.41 -16.77 -13.10
CA LYS A 83 -1.75 -16.92 -12.51
C LYS A 83 -1.67 -17.32 -11.04
N GLU A 84 -0.76 -18.25 -10.71
CA GLU A 84 -0.58 -18.67 -9.33
C GLU A 84 -0.06 -17.54 -8.45
N ALA A 85 0.89 -16.76 -8.96
CA ALA A 85 1.40 -15.60 -8.23
C ALA A 85 0.29 -14.59 -7.92
N ILE A 86 -0.61 -14.35 -8.86
CA ILE A 86 -1.74 -13.46 -8.68
C ILE A 86 -2.71 -14.03 -7.64
N ARG A 87 -3.01 -15.33 -7.69
CA ARG A 87 -3.89 -15.97 -6.70
C ARG A 87 -3.38 -15.81 -5.28
N GLN A 88 -2.07 -15.90 -5.09
CA GLN A 88 -1.47 -15.77 -3.77
C GLN A 88 -1.55 -14.35 -3.20
N GLN A 89 -1.72 -13.35 -4.05
CA GLN A 89 -1.86 -11.95 -3.61
C GLN A 89 -3.28 -11.58 -3.21
N VAL A 90 -4.24 -12.34 -3.68
CA VAL A 90 -5.67 -12.11 -3.40
C VAL A 90 -6.12 -12.90 -2.14
#